data_3b6818d0f96a8b118f64103c6d2f8500
#
_entry.id   3b6818d0f96a8b118f64103c6d2f8500
#
_cell.length_a   1.000
_cell.length_b   1.000
_cell.length_c   1.000
_cell.angle_alpha   90.00
_cell.angle_beta   90.00
_cell.angle_gamma   90.00
#
_symmetry.space_group_name_H-M   'P 1'
#
loop_
_entity.id
_entity.type
_entity.pdbx_description
1 polymer ?
#
loop_
_entity_poly.entity_id
_entity_poly.type
_entity_poly.pdbx_seq_one_letter_code
_entity_poly.pdbx_strand_id
1 'polypeptide(L)'
;DTFSSRGLGDVYKRQAHKGNFEAYFDRYSSDAVFLGTDKTERWTIQEFKSYAKPAFSDGHGWTYKVIERNWEGNGNTRWFDEILFNEKLGHCRGTGVVELINNEWKISHYALTMLVPNSIAADIGTQTQQAD
;
A
#
# COMPACT_ATOMS: atom_id res chain seq x y z
N ASP A 1 -16.11 16.59 8.59
CA ASP A 1 -15.99 15.41 7.74
C ASP A 1 -15.04 14.40 8.35
N THR A 2 -15.59 13.31 8.88
CA THR A 2 -14.82 12.27 9.55
C THR A 2 -13.99 11.42 8.58
N PHE A 3 -14.27 11.52 7.27
CA PHE A 3 -13.53 10.78 6.25
C PHE A 3 -12.95 11.70 5.19
N SER A 4 -11.97 12.51 5.59
CA SER A 4 -11.10 13.12 4.60
C SER A 4 -10.23 12.03 3.99
N SER A 5 -9.69 12.27 2.80
CA SER A 5 -8.77 11.34 2.16
C SER A 5 -7.55 11.05 3.05
N ARG A 6 -7.12 12.05 3.84
CA ARG A 6 -6.01 11.89 4.78
C ARG A 6 -6.36 10.92 5.91
N GLY A 7 -7.59 11.04 6.45
CA GLY A 7 -8.07 10.13 7.48
C GLY A 7 -8.14 8.69 6.99
N LEU A 8 -8.54 8.48 5.74
CA LEU A 8 -8.55 7.15 5.14
C LEU A 8 -7.16 6.51 5.16
N GLY A 9 -6.12 7.27 4.81
CA GLY A 9 -4.76 6.74 4.80
C GLY A 9 -4.32 6.25 6.17
N ASP A 10 -4.63 6.99 7.23
CA ASP A 10 -4.27 6.61 8.59
C ASP A 10 -5.04 5.39 9.07
N VAL A 11 -6.33 5.32 8.79
CA VAL A 11 -7.17 4.17 9.14
C VAL A 11 -6.69 2.91 8.42
N TYR A 12 -6.39 3.03 7.13
CA TYR A 12 -5.89 1.94 6.31
C TYR A 12 -4.61 1.32 6.90
N LYS A 13 -3.62 2.14 7.27
CA LYS A 13 -2.36 1.64 7.83
C LYS A 13 -2.57 1.02 9.22
N ARG A 14 -3.42 1.60 10.03
CA ARG A 14 -3.74 1.07 11.35
C ARG A 14 -4.37 -0.30 11.28
N GLN A 15 -5.30 -0.51 10.34
CA GLN A 15 -5.97 -1.78 10.17
C GLN A 15 -5.03 -2.87 9.67
N ALA A 16 -4.09 -2.53 8.79
CA ALA A 16 -3.05 -3.45 8.35
C ALA A 16 -2.19 -3.91 9.52
N HIS A 17 -1.77 -2.96 10.37
CA HIS A 17 -0.95 -3.26 11.55
C HIS A 17 -1.67 -4.17 12.54
N LYS A 18 -2.97 -3.95 12.75
CA LYS A 18 -3.77 -4.74 13.69
C LYS A 18 -4.18 -6.11 13.15
N GLY A 19 -3.94 -6.39 11.86
CA GLY A 19 -4.33 -7.65 11.26
C GLY A 19 -5.84 -7.79 11.06
N ASN A 20 -6.58 -6.69 10.95
CA ASN A 20 -8.02 -6.70 10.74
C ASN A 20 -8.33 -6.81 9.25
N PHE A 21 -8.47 -8.05 8.78
CA PHE A 21 -8.61 -8.38 7.35
C PHE A 21 -9.80 -7.68 6.70
N GLU A 22 -11.00 -7.84 7.27
CA GLU A 22 -12.20 -7.28 6.65
C GLU A 22 -12.17 -5.77 6.61
N ALA A 23 -11.81 -5.11 7.71
CA ALA A 23 -11.76 -3.66 7.77
C ALA A 23 -10.68 -3.10 6.85
N TYR A 24 -9.54 -3.79 6.74
CA TYR A 24 -8.46 -3.38 5.85
C TYR A 24 -8.93 -3.37 4.39
N PHE A 25 -9.57 -4.48 3.95
CA PHE A 25 -9.97 -4.62 2.55
C PHE A 25 -11.23 -3.82 2.21
N ASP A 26 -12.05 -3.46 3.19
CA ASP A 26 -13.19 -2.58 2.96
C ASP A 26 -12.78 -1.18 2.51
N ARG A 27 -11.53 -0.79 2.72
CA ARG A 27 -11.02 0.51 2.28
C ARG A 27 -10.69 0.56 0.79
N TYR A 28 -10.65 -0.60 0.14
CA TYR A 28 -10.40 -0.67 -1.30
C TYR A 28 -11.70 -0.64 -2.09
N SER A 29 -11.66 -0.02 -3.27
CA SER A 29 -12.78 -0.13 -4.21
C SER A 29 -12.82 -1.57 -4.77
N SER A 30 -13.98 -1.95 -5.29
CA SER A 30 -14.17 -3.31 -5.81
C SER A 30 -13.30 -3.63 -7.02
N ASP A 31 -12.88 -2.61 -7.77
CA ASP A 31 -12.02 -2.76 -8.95
C ASP A 31 -10.58 -2.29 -8.70
N ALA A 32 -10.18 -2.21 -7.43
CA ALA A 32 -8.85 -1.74 -7.06
C ALA A 32 -7.76 -2.69 -7.56
N VAL A 33 -6.59 -2.09 -7.81
CA VAL A 33 -5.38 -2.81 -8.21
C VAL A 33 -4.29 -2.55 -7.18
N PHE A 34 -3.59 -3.61 -6.79
CA PHE A 34 -2.45 -3.53 -5.87
C PHE A 34 -1.20 -4.00 -6.58
N LEU A 35 -0.14 -3.21 -6.51
CA LEU A 35 1.17 -3.56 -7.06
C LEU A 35 2.13 -3.81 -5.90
N GLY A 36 2.64 -5.03 -5.81
CA GLY A 36 3.61 -5.40 -4.79
C GLY A 36 5.04 -5.10 -5.22
N THR A 37 5.98 -5.48 -4.38
CA THR A 37 7.40 -5.16 -4.58
C THR A 37 8.10 -6.04 -5.61
N ASP A 38 7.52 -7.18 -5.95
CA ASP A 38 8.07 -8.06 -6.99
C ASP A 38 7.40 -7.77 -8.33
N LYS A 39 8.15 -7.88 -9.41
CA LYS A 39 7.64 -7.54 -10.76
C LYS A 39 6.44 -8.36 -11.20
N THR A 40 6.22 -9.53 -10.60
CA THR A 40 5.07 -10.38 -10.90
C THR A 40 3.82 -10.01 -10.11
N GLU A 41 3.92 -9.10 -9.15
CA GLU A 41 2.87 -8.81 -8.19
C GLU A 41 2.00 -7.65 -8.65
N ARG A 42 1.10 -7.94 -9.58
CA ARG A 42 0.02 -7.04 -9.98
C ARG A 42 -1.29 -7.77 -9.79
N TRP A 43 -2.03 -7.37 -8.76
CA TRP A 43 -3.23 -8.10 -8.33
C TRP A 43 -4.49 -7.25 -8.43
N THR A 44 -5.60 -7.90 -8.84
CA THR A 44 -6.92 -7.38 -8.52
C THR A 44 -7.10 -7.44 -7.00
N ILE A 45 -8.11 -6.75 -6.49
CA ILE A 45 -8.36 -6.76 -5.04
C ILE A 45 -8.69 -8.18 -4.54
N GLN A 46 -9.35 -8.99 -5.37
CA GLN A 46 -9.66 -10.37 -4.99
C GLN A 46 -8.40 -11.24 -4.88
N GLU A 47 -7.50 -11.11 -5.84
CA GLU A 47 -6.23 -11.82 -5.81
C GLU A 47 -5.37 -11.38 -4.62
N PHE A 48 -5.36 -10.08 -4.34
CA PHE A 48 -4.60 -9.54 -3.21
C PHE A 48 -5.15 -10.04 -1.89
N LYS A 49 -6.46 -10.12 -1.74
CA LYS A 49 -7.10 -10.70 -0.55
C LYS A 49 -6.62 -12.12 -0.31
N SER A 50 -6.58 -12.93 -1.35
CA SER A 50 -6.13 -14.32 -1.25
C SER A 50 -4.67 -14.42 -0.82
N TYR A 51 -3.82 -13.57 -1.38
CA TYR A 51 -2.40 -13.51 -1.03
C TYR A 51 -2.20 -13.08 0.43
N ALA A 52 -2.96 -12.10 0.88
CA ALA A 52 -2.79 -11.48 2.19
C ALA A 52 -3.38 -12.29 3.34
N LYS A 53 -4.34 -13.17 3.05
CA LYS A 53 -5.10 -13.87 4.07
C LYS A 53 -4.25 -14.59 5.13
N PRO A 54 -3.17 -15.31 4.77
CA PRO A 54 -2.35 -15.98 5.79
C PRO A 54 -1.74 -15.01 6.81
N ALA A 55 -1.29 -13.83 6.39
CA ALA A 55 -0.72 -12.84 7.31
C ALA A 55 -1.74 -12.33 8.29
N PHE A 56 -2.98 -12.11 7.84
CA PHE A 56 -4.06 -11.62 8.69
C PHE A 56 -4.64 -12.72 9.57
N SER A 57 -4.60 -13.98 9.14
CA SER A 57 -5.14 -15.08 9.94
C SER A 57 -4.34 -15.34 11.21
N ASP A 58 -3.08 -14.91 11.25
CA ASP A 58 -2.26 -14.95 12.46
C ASP A 58 -2.54 -13.77 13.39
N GLY A 59 -3.45 -12.86 13.02
CA GLY A 59 -3.80 -11.70 13.81
C GLY A 59 -2.82 -10.54 13.73
N HIS A 60 -1.80 -10.62 12.89
CA HIS A 60 -0.74 -9.61 12.82
C HIS A 60 -0.82 -8.68 11.62
N GLY A 61 -1.18 -9.19 10.44
CA GLY A 61 -1.15 -8.38 9.23
C GLY A 61 0.26 -7.92 8.90
N TRP A 62 0.39 -6.70 8.39
CA TRP A 62 1.67 -6.09 8.07
C TRP A 62 1.95 -4.91 8.97
N THR A 63 3.22 -4.74 9.34
CA THR A 63 3.64 -3.63 10.17
C THR A 63 4.50 -2.67 9.34
N TYR A 64 3.95 -1.50 9.07
CA TYR A 64 4.63 -0.42 8.38
C TYR A 64 4.53 0.85 9.21
N LYS A 65 5.68 1.51 9.40
CA LYS A 65 5.70 2.82 10.03
C LYS A 65 5.68 3.88 8.94
N VAL A 66 4.68 4.75 8.97
CA VAL A 66 4.60 5.88 8.04
C VAL A 66 5.54 6.98 8.54
N ILE A 67 6.52 7.35 7.71
CA ILE A 67 7.50 8.39 8.03
C ILE A 67 7.00 9.73 7.52
N GLU A 68 6.48 9.77 6.29
CA GLU A 68 5.85 10.96 5.72
C GLU A 68 4.80 10.56 4.71
N ARG A 69 3.85 11.44 4.46
CA ARG A 69 2.82 11.24 3.45
C ARG A 69 2.46 12.58 2.84
N ASN A 70 2.41 12.63 1.52
CA ASN A 70 2.07 13.83 0.77
C ASN A 70 0.82 13.58 -0.06
N TRP A 71 -0.10 14.53 -0.01
CA TRP A 71 -1.37 14.44 -0.74
C TRP A 71 -1.43 15.45 -1.87
N GLU A 72 -2.00 15.02 -3.01
CA GLU A 72 -2.19 15.84 -4.19
C GLU A 72 -3.60 15.63 -4.73
N GLY A 73 -4.02 16.53 -5.62
CA GLY A 73 -5.33 16.47 -6.26
C GLY A 73 -6.42 17.18 -5.48
N ASN A 74 -7.59 17.23 -6.09
CA ASN A 74 -8.77 17.84 -5.48
C ASN A 74 -10.01 17.13 -6.01
N GLY A 75 -11.19 17.51 -5.47
CA GLY A 75 -12.44 16.89 -5.90
C GLY A 75 -12.53 15.45 -5.44
N ASN A 76 -13.07 14.59 -6.30
CA ASN A 76 -13.43 13.21 -5.96
C ASN A 76 -12.33 12.20 -6.24
N THR A 77 -11.21 12.62 -6.78
CA THR A 77 -10.05 11.76 -7.03
C THR A 77 -8.81 12.45 -6.50
N ARG A 78 -8.10 11.76 -5.60
CA ARG A 78 -6.87 12.28 -5.01
C ARG A 78 -5.82 11.19 -5.02
N TRP A 79 -4.57 11.60 -4.97
CA TRP A 79 -3.46 10.65 -4.92
C TRP A 79 -2.47 11.07 -3.86
N PHE A 80 -1.66 10.11 -3.44
CA PHE A 80 -0.68 10.34 -2.39
C PHE A 80 0.56 9.53 -2.65
N ASP A 81 1.65 9.98 -2.07
CA ASP A 81 2.87 9.18 -1.95
C ASP A 81 3.31 9.21 -0.48
N GLU A 82 4.00 8.17 -0.07
CA GLU A 82 4.41 8.05 1.31
C GLU A 82 5.74 7.33 1.39
N ILE A 83 6.49 7.64 2.45
CA ILE A 83 7.68 6.90 2.82
C ILE A 83 7.30 6.04 4.02
N LEU A 84 7.59 4.76 3.91
CA LEU A 84 7.28 3.77 4.94
C LEU A 84 8.55 3.06 5.37
N PHE A 85 8.56 2.54 6.58
CA PHE A 85 9.61 1.67 7.05
C PHE A 85 9.02 0.34 7.50
N ASN A 86 9.67 -0.75 7.09
CA ASN A 86 9.35 -2.12 7.49
C ASN A 86 10.66 -2.81 7.81
N GLU A 87 10.72 -3.53 8.92
CA GLU A 87 11.97 -4.13 9.38
C GLU A 87 12.54 -5.14 8.39
N LYS A 88 11.69 -5.83 7.65
CA LYS A 88 12.13 -6.84 6.67
C LYS A 88 12.61 -6.19 5.38
N LEU A 89 11.89 -5.18 4.89
CA LEU A 89 12.13 -4.59 3.58
C LEU A 89 12.89 -3.27 3.63
N GLY A 90 13.04 -2.68 4.81
CA GLY A 90 13.66 -1.36 4.95
C GLY A 90 12.71 -0.24 4.54
N HIS A 91 13.25 0.80 3.94
CA HIS A 91 12.43 1.92 3.48
C HIS A 91 11.73 1.57 2.19
N CYS A 92 10.45 1.90 2.13
CA CYS A 92 9.59 1.66 0.96
C CYS A 92 8.86 2.94 0.60
N ARG A 93 8.43 3.03 -0.66
CA ARG A 93 7.52 4.07 -1.11
C ARG A 93 6.19 3.44 -1.45
N GLY A 94 5.12 3.99 -0.86
CA GLY A 94 3.77 3.69 -1.27
C GLY A 94 3.24 4.83 -2.11
N THR A 95 2.53 4.52 -3.18
CA THR A 95 1.77 5.51 -3.94
C THR A 95 0.38 4.97 -4.14
N GLY A 96 -0.61 5.85 -4.02
CA GLY A 96 -1.99 5.40 -4.14
C GLY A 96 -2.91 6.45 -4.70
N VAL A 97 -4.05 5.97 -5.17
CA VAL A 97 -5.15 6.81 -5.64
C VAL A 97 -6.37 6.48 -4.80
N VAL A 98 -7.04 7.51 -4.31
CA VAL A 98 -8.31 7.37 -3.60
C VAL A 98 -9.41 8.09 -4.38
N GLU A 99 -10.58 7.49 -4.36
CA GLU A 99 -11.76 8.02 -5.04
C GLU A 99 -12.93 8.09 -4.08
N LEU A 100 -13.74 9.15 -4.20
CA LEU A 100 -14.96 9.28 -3.44
C LEU A 100 -16.07 8.53 -4.18
N ILE A 101 -16.54 7.43 -3.58
CA ILE A 101 -17.55 6.55 -4.16
C ILE A 101 -18.67 6.40 -3.14
N ASN A 102 -19.87 6.81 -3.50
CA ASN A 102 -21.05 6.75 -2.62
C ASN A 102 -20.77 7.39 -1.25
N ASN A 103 -20.16 8.57 -1.26
CA ASN A 103 -19.80 9.33 -0.06
C ASN A 103 -18.72 8.67 0.82
N GLU A 104 -18.02 7.67 0.32
CA GLU A 104 -16.91 7.04 1.01
C GLU A 104 -15.63 7.12 0.19
N TRP A 105 -14.52 7.45 0.84
CA TRP A 105 -13.22 7.41 0.20
C TRP A 105 -12.74 5.97 0.12
N LYS A 106 -12.41 5.52 -1.09
CA LYS A 106 -11.91 4.17 -1.33
C LYS A 106 -10.58 4.24 -2.06
N ILE A 107 -9.70 3.31 -1.75
CA ILE A 107 -8.42 3.17 -2.45
C ILE A 107 -8.68 2.39 -3.72
N SER A 108 -8.38 2.99 -4.87
CA SER A 108 -8.58 2.34 -6.17
C SER A 108 -7.27 1.84 -6.77
N HIS A 109 -6.14 2.30 -6.27
CA HIS A 109 -4.82 1.89 -6.76
C HIS A 109 -3.81 2.08 -5.65
N TYR A 110 -2.95 1.09 -5.43
CA TYR A 110 -1.83 1.22 -4.50
C TYR A 110 -0.61 0.48 -5.05
N ALA A 111 0.54 1.11 -4.98
CA ALA A 111 1.81 0.52 -5.40
C ALA A 111 2.83 0.66 -4.27
N LEU A 112 3.51 -0.43 -3.95
CA LEU A 112 4.56 -0.47 -2.95
C LEU A 112 5.89 -0.80 -3.63
N THR A 113 6.90 0.02 -3.39
CA THR A 113 8.23 -0.14 -3.99
C THR A 113 9.30 -0.04 -2.91
N MET A 114 10.26 -0.94 -2.93
CA MET A 114 11.43 -0.82 -2.06
C MET A 114 12.30 0.33 -2.53
N LEU A 115 12.79 1.12 -1.59
CA LEU A 115 13.67 2.26 -1.92
C LEU A 115 15.11 1.84 -1.77
N VAL A 116 15.85 1.96 -2.87
CA VAL A 116 17.26 1.60 -2.91
C VAL A 116 18.09 2.88 -2.94
N PRO A 117 19.02 3.06 -1.97
CA PRO A 117 19.92 4.23 -2.03
C PRO A 117 20.73 4.24 -3.31
N ASN A 118 20.91 5.44 -3.87
CA ASN A 118 21.64 5.60 -5.12
C ASN A 118 23.06 5.01 -5.03
N SER A 119 23.67 5.06 -3.86
CA SER A 119 25.05 4.59 -3.66
C SER A 119 25.23 3.09 -3.91
N ILE A 120 24.15 2.29 -3.81
CA ILE A 120 24.21 0.84 -4.03
C ILE A 120 23.30 0.40 -5.17
N ALA A 121 22.68 1.34 -5.89
CA ALA A 121 21.68 1.02 -6.89
C ALA A 121 22.23 0.15 -8.03
N ALA A 122 23.45 0.41 -8.47
CA ALA A 122 24.05 -0.39 -9.56
C ALA A 122 24.27 -1.83 -9.13
N ASP A 123 24.74 -2.07 -7.91
CA ASP A 123 24.94 -3.42 -7.37
C ASP A 123 23.62 -4.17 -7.24
N ILE A 124 22.59 -3.49 -6.74
CA ILE A 124 21.25 -4.07 -6.62
C ILE A 124 20.70 -4.40 -8.01
N GLY A 125 20.90 -3.50 -8.97
CA GLY A 125 20.50 -3.76 -10.37
C GLY A 125 21.09 -5.04 -10.92
N THR A 126 22.37 -5.27 -10.67
CA THR A 126 23.03 -6.52 -11.07
C THR A 126 22.41 -7.72 -10.39
N GLN A 127 22.17 -7.63 -9.07
CA GLN A 127 21.56 -8.74 -8.33
C GLN A 127 20.15 -9.06 -8.81
N THR A 128 19.34 -8.05 -9.13
CA THR A 128 17.97 -8.31 -9.62
C THR A 128 17.99 -8.99 -10.99
N GLN A 129 18.96 -8.66 -11.84
CA GLN A 129 19.09 -9.32 -13.14
C GLN A 129 19.47 -10.79 -13.01
N GLN A 130 20.23 -11.14 -11.99
CA GLN A 130 20.67 -12.51 -11.74
C GLN A 130 19.65 -13.35 -10.98
N ALA A 131 18.72 -12.71 -10.26
CA ALA A 131 17.77 -13.39 -9.38
C ALA A 131 16.57 -13.97 -10.13
N ASP A 132 16.32 -13.53 -11.35
CA ASP A 132 15.15 -13.98 -12.13
C ASP A 132 15.43 -15.18 -13.03
#